data_13279d1be0f040a6fce6c6d728d63842
#
_entry.id   13279d1be0f040a6fce6c6d728d63842
#
_cell.length_a   1.000
_cell.length_b   1.000
_cell.length_c   1.000
_cell.angle_alpha   90.00
_cell.angle_beta   90.00
_cell.angle_gamma   90.00
#
_symmetry.space_group_name_H-M   'P 1'
#
loop_
_entity.id
_entity.type
_entity.pdbx_description
1 polymer ?
#
loop_
_entity_poly.entity_id
_entity_poly.type
_entity_poly.pdbx_seq_one_letter_code
_entity_poly.pdbx_strand_id
1 'polypeptide(L)'
;MGLMNLGVRIAGASAGMRLRARVVLGFLLLQLSFVLSAGAVQGETIRIAYSAISGAMSPLWVAHDLGLFRRQGLDVQLLYIGGGSVVTQALLGGDVQFVRLGANAMIQSSLRGANLKMIANTINTLVFSLMSRPEIQAAKDLKGKKVGVTRLGGSTDFALELALKKWGLRRGPDVAVLQTGGMPQLLGAISGGVVDAGVISPPTNLTGAKLGLKELVDFGDIGIVYPNSPLATTQLFLEKNRGTALRLLRAYSEGIHRVKIDREGTIKVLAKYTKVQDPEILAELYRIYGVKYLEAIPKVRLDAVDEVLRSEVKSAAAAKASDFVDNSLVTELEQQGLFQTLYR
;
A
#
# COMPACT_ATOMS: atom_id res chain seq x y z
N MET A 1 70.40 18.81 77.32
CA MET A 1 69.48 19.94 77.60
C MET A 1 69.05 20.48 76.26
N GLY A 2 67.80 20.51 75.91
CA GLY A 2 67.24 21.25 74.77
C GLY A 2 66.95 20.47 73.52
N LEU A 3 65.83 19.70 73.51
CA LEU A 3 65.26 19.17 72.26
C LEU A 3 64.20 20.23 71.77
N MET A 4 64.49 20.75 70.58
CA MET A 4 63.59 21.67 69.87
C MET A 4 62.71 20.88 68.88
N ASN A 5 61.43 21.10 69.01
CA ASN A 5 60.36 20.58 68.13
C ASN A 5 60.50 21.07 66.67
N LEU A 6 60.37 20.13 65.75
CA LEU A 6 60.14 20.40 64.35
C LEU A 6 58.82 19.74 63.95
N GLY A 7 57.74 20.47 64.11
CA GLY A 7 56.41 20.09 63.64
C GLY A 7 56.20 20.54 62.16
N VAL A 8 56.21 19.59 61.23
CA VAL A 8 56.12 19.82 59.82
C VAL A 8 54.65 19.94 59.37
N ARG A 9 54.36 21.01 58.69
CA ARG A 9 53.09 21.27 57.96
C ARG A 9 52.99 20.35 56.74
N ILE A 10 52.15 19.31 56.78
CA ILE A 10 51.66 18.61 55.59
C ILE A 10 50.15 18.39 55.73
N ALA A 11 49.39 19.47 55.57
CA ALA A 11 47.92 19.35 55.58
C ALA A 11 47.18 20.19 54.52
N GLY A 12 47.90 20.90 53.64
CA GLY A 12 47.27 21.80 52.65
C GLY A 12 47.13 21.31 51.22
N ALA A 13 47.91 20.28 50.80
CA ALA A 13 47.95 19.87 49.41
C ALA A 13 46.85 18.83 48.97
N SER A 14 46.30 18.10 49.91
CA SER A 14 45.35 17.03 49.59
C SER A 14 43.88 17.49 49.37
N ALA A 15 43.50 18.60 49.98
CA ALA A 15 42.10 19.12 49.86
C ALA A 15 41.82 19.74 48.48
N GLY A 16 42.78 20.52 47.96
CA GLY A 16 42.64 21.18 46.63
C GLY A 16 42.62 20.19 45.48
N MET A 17 43.40 19.09 45.58
CA MET A 17 43.48 18.07 44.55
C MET A 17 42.18 17.22 44.49
N ARG A 18 41.58 16.93 45.65
CA ARG A 18 40.28 16.21 45.74
C ARG A 18 39.12 17.06 45.25
N LEU A 19 39.15 18.36 45.45
CA LEU A 19 38.13 19.29 44.96
C LEU A 19 38.18 19.41 43.41
N ARG A 20 39.41 19.54 42.85
CA ARG A 20 39.63 19.58 41.37
C ARG A 20 39.20 18.27 40.69
N ALA A 21 39.51 17.10 41.30
CA ALA A 21 39.10 15.79 40.79
C ALA A 21 37.58 15.63 40.80
N ARG A 22 36.90 16.12 41.82
CA ARG A 22 35.39 16.07 41.90
C ARG A 22 34.75 17.00 40.88
N VAL A 23 35.32 18.17 40.60
CA VAL A 23 34.79 19.09 39.60
C VAL A 23 34.99 18.52 38.18
N VAL A 24 36.16 17.94 37.87
CA VAL A 24 36.43 17.30 36.57
C VAL A 24 35.55 16.08 36.38
N LEU A 25 35.33 15.25 37.41
CA LEU A 25 34.45 14.08 37.33
C LEU A 25 32.98 14.50 37.15
N GLY A 26 32.55 15.58 37.82
CA GLY A 26 31.21 16.17 37.66
C GLY A 26 31.00 16.72 36.24
N PHE A 27 32.00 17.36 35.66
CA PHE A 27 31.93 17.85 34.26
C PHE A 27 31.91 16.70 33.23
N LEU A 28 32.68 15.61 33.47
CA LEU A 28 32.68 14.40 32.62
C LEU A 28 31.34 13.66 32.71
N LEU A 29 30.75 13.55 33.89
CA LEU A 29 29.43 12.95 34.08
C LEU A 29 28.31 13.80 33.46
N LEU A 30 28.43 15.13 33.48
CA LEU A 30 27.47 16.03 32.85
C LEU A 30 27.56 15.95 31.31
N GLN A 31 28.78 15.81 30.75
CA GLN A 31 28.98 15.60 29.31
C GLN A 31 28.48 14.20 28.87
N LEU A 32 28.70 13.18 29.67
CA LEU A 32 28.20 11.84 29.39
C LEU A 32 26.66 11.76 29.44
N SER A 33 26.01 12.54 30.32
CA SER A 33 24.56 12.65 30.38
C SER A 33 23.98 13.36 29.15
N PHE A 34 24.71 14.30 28.55
CA PHE A 34 24.28 15.00 27.34
C PHE A 34 24.41 14.14 26.08
N VAL A 35 25.38 13.22 26.05
CA VAL A 35 25.57 12.28 24.92
C VAL A 35 24.54 11.15 24.98
N LEU A 36 24.09 10.73 26.17
CA LEU A 36 23.04 9.71 26.35
C LEU A 36 21.62 10.24 26.08
N SER A 37 21.44 11.57 25.99
CA SER A 37 20.17 12.22 25.63
C SER A 37 20.02 12.44 24.13
N ALA A 38 20.88 11.85 23.27
CA ALA A 38 20.58 11.64 21.86
C ALA A 38 19.41 10.61 21.80
N GLY A 39 18.23 11.04 22.22
CA GLY A 39 16.98 10.29 22.08
C GLY A 39 16.89 9.85 20.63
N ALA A 40 16.75 8.57 20.40
CA ALA A 40 16.41 8.07 19.09
C ALA A 40 15.26 8.96 18.59
N VAL A 41 15.50 9.67 17.49
CA VAL A 41 14.45 10.44 16.80
C VAL A 41 13.39 9.41 16.44
N GLN A 42 12.38 9.30 17.30
CA GLN A 42 11.27 8.40 17.09
C GLN A 42 10.58 8.91 15.82
N GLY A 43 10.67 8.13 14.73
CA GLY A 43 10.09 8.50 13.46
C GLY A 43 8.60 8.78 13.63
N GLU A 44 8.08 9.70 12.85
CA GLU A 44 6.64 9.98 12.81
C GLU A 44 5.88 8.69 12.45
N THR A 45 5.02 8.21 13.35
CA THR A 45 4.26 6.97 13.13
C THR A 45 3.15 7.19 12.12
N ILE A 46 3.19 6.45 11.02
CA ILE A 46 2.22 6.49 9.91
C ILE A 46 1.62 5.11 9.72
N ARG A 47 0.31 5.01 9.76
CA ARG A 47 -0.42 3.79 9.45
C ARG A 47 -0.92 3.83 8.00
N ILE A 48 -0.61 2.77 7.25
CA ILE A 48 -1.03 2.60 5.85
C ILE A 48 -1.84 1.31 5.75
N ALA A 49 -3.12 1.42 5.40
CA ALA A 49 -3.93 0.24 5.11
C ALA A 49 -3.87 -0.13 3.62
N TYR A 50 -3.88 -1.44 3.33
CA TYR A 50 -3.97 -1.94 1.96
C TYR A 50 -5.06 -3.00 1.84
N SER A 51 -5.77 -3.01 0.68
CA SER A 51 -7.04 -3.71 0.51
C SER A 51 -6.92 -5.15 0.03
N ALA A 52 -5.74 -5.59 -0.43
CA ALA A 52 -5.58 -6.91 -1.04
C ALA A 52 -4.21 -7.53 -0.76
N ILE A 53 -4.16 -8.84 -0.58
CA ILE A 53 -2.94 -9.64 -0.68
C ILE A 53 -2.72 -9.92 -2.17
N SER A 54 -2.08 -8.99 -2.86
CA SER A 54 -1.86 -8.99 -4.31
C SER A 54 -0.49 -8.41 -4.64
N GLY A 55 0.13 -8.88 -5.72
CA GLY A 55 1.40 -8.34 -6.19
C GLY A 55 1.36 -6.85 -6.54
N ALA A 56 0.17 -6.27 -6.74
CA ALA A 56 0.00 -4.83 -6.89
C ALA A 56 0.56 -4.05 -5.69
N MET A 57 0.64 -4.65 -4.50
CA MET A 57 1.17 -4.02 -3.29
C MET A 57 2.70 -4.06 -3.19
N SER A 58 3.39 -4.74 -4.11
CA SER A 58 4.85 -4.95 -4.04
C SER A 58 5.68 -3.68 -3.80
N PRO A 59 5.41 -2.51 -4.41
CA PRO A 59 6.19 -1.30 -4.11
C PRO A 59 6.08 -0.87 -2.65
N LEU A 60 4.90 -0.97 -2.06
CA LEU A 60 4.66 -0.64 -0.65
C LEU A 60 5.39 -1.61 0.29
N TRP A 61 5.29 -2.91 0.01
CA TRP A 61 5.93 -3.95 0.81
C TRP A 61 7.45 -3.89 0.72
N VAL A 62 8.00 -3.68 -0.48
CA VAL A 62 9.44 -3.53 -0.71
C VAL A 62 9.97 -2.27 -0.02
N ALA A 63 9.28 -1.15 -0.13
CA ALA A 63 9.66 0.07 0.58
C ALA A 63 9.69 -0.12 2.10
N HIS A 64 8.72 -0.84 2.64
CA HIS A 64 8.66 -1.15 4.07
C HIS A 64 9.80 -2.10 4.51
N ASP A 65 9.98 -3.22 3.82
CA ASP A 65 10.97 -4.25 4.18
C ASP A 65 12.42 -3.76 4.08
N LEU A 66 12.71 -2.93 3.08
CA LEU A 66 14.01 -2.30 2.90
C LEU A 66 14.24 -1.08 3.81
N GLY A 67 13.29 -0.74 4.66
CA GLY A 67 13.37 0.41 5.58
C GLY A 67 13.42 1.76 4.87
N LEU A 68 12.88 1.88 3.63
CA LEU A 68 12.91 3.13 2.87
C LEU A 68 12.13 4.24 3.57
N PHE A 69 11.01 3.90 4.20
CA PHE A 69 10.24 4.85 5.00
C PHE A 69 11.02 5.35 6.21
N ARG A 70 11.74 4.47 6.91
CA ARG A 70 12.59 4.85 8.05
C ARG A 70 13.71 5.80 7.66
N ARG A 71 14.31 5.63 6.45
CA ARG A 71 15.29 6.58 5.91
C ARG A 71 14.72 7.98 5.70
N GLN A 72 13.41 8.08 5.52
CA GLN A 72 12.69 9.35 5.42
C GLN A 72 12.13 9.84 6.78
N GLY A 73 12.55 9.24 7.91
CA GLY A 73 12.08 9.61 9.24
C GLY A 73 10.64 9.18 9.55
N LEU A 74 10.11 8.20 8.84
CA LEU A 74 8.74 7.69 9.01
C LEU A 74 8.76 6.26 9.59
N ASP A 75 8.07 6.05 10.70
CA ASP A 75 7.79 4.72 11.23
C ASP A 75 6.46 4.21 10.66
N VAL A 76 6.52 3.45 9.58
CA VAL A 76 5.33 3.00 8.85
C VAL A 76 4.85 1.66 9.37
N GLN A 77 3.58 1.61 9.75
CA GLN A 77 2.84 0.39 10.09
C GLN A 77 1.91 0.01 8.94
N LEU A 78 2.07 -1.19 8.39
CA LEU A 78 1.23 -1.72 7.32
C LEU A 78 0.09 -2.56 7.89
N LEU A 79 -1.15 -2.24 7.49
CA LEU A 79 -2.37 -2.91 7.95
C LEU A 79 -3.10 -3.52 6.74
N TYR A 80 -3.26 -4.85 6.74
CA TYR A 80 -4.12 -5.51 5.77
C TYR A 80 -5.58 -5.47 6.23
N ILE A 81 -6.45 -4.90 5.39
CA ILE A 81 -7.90 -4.88 5.60
C ILE A 81 -8.56 -5.33 4.29
N GLY A 82 -9.17 -6.51 4.26
CA GLY A 82 -9.75 -7.09 3.04
C GLY A 82 -10.88 -6.26 2.43
N GLY A 83 -10.68 -5.74 1.22
CA GLY A 83 -11.67 -5.04 0.42
C GLY A 83 -11.66 -3.51 0.56
N GLY A 84 -11.72 -2.82 -0.58
CA GLY A 84 -11.48 -1.37 -0.68
C GLY A 84 -12.49 -0.51 0.08
N SER A 85 -13.77 -0.88 0.12
CA SER A 85 -14.79 -0.10 0.83
C SER A 85 -14.53 -0.01 2.35
N VAL A 86 -14.06 -1.11 2.96
CA VAL A 86 -13.72 -1.11 4.40
C VAL A 86 -12.45 -0.29 4.67
N VAL A 87 -11.44 -0.42 3.80
CA VAL A 87 -10.20 0.40 3.88
C VAL A 87 -10.52 1.90 3.77
N THR A 88 -11.45 2.26 2.90
CA THR A 88 -11.90 3.66 2.76
C THR A 88 -12.54 4.19 4.04
N GLN A 89 -13.34 3.36 4.72
CA GLN A 89 -13.95 3.72 6.02
C GLN A 89 -12.90 3.94 7.10
N ALA A 90 -11.87 3.08 7.17
CA ALA A 90 -10.75 3.25 8.12
C ALA A 90 -9.98 4.57 7.89
N LEU A 91 -9.81 4.98 6.62
CA LEU A 91 -9.20 6.28 6.29
C LEU A 91 -10.08 7.45 6.75
N LEU A 92 -11.38 7.37 6.47
CA LEU A 92 -12.35 8.42 6.86
C LEU A 92 -12.52 8.53 8.37
N GLY A 93 -12.43 7.41 9.09
CA GLY A 93 -12.43 7.34 10.56
C GLY A 93 -11.15 7.86 11.22
N GLY A 94 -10.07 8.07 10.44
CA GLY A 94 -8.77 8.51 10.96
C GLY A 94 -7.93 7.38 11.57
N ASP A 95 -8.36 6.11 11.46
CA ASP A 95 -7.60 4.95 11.95
C ASP A 95 -6.28 4.78 11.21
N VAL A 96 -6.23 5.21 9.95
CA VAL A 96 -5.04 5.20 9.10
C VAL A 96 -4.88 6.54 8.37
N GLN A 97 -3.64 6.91 8.04
CA GLN A 97 -3.31 8.18 7.37
C GLN A 97 -3.27 8.02 5.85
N PHE A 98 -2.88 6.84 5.38
CA PHE A 98 -2.82 6.53 3.95
C PHE A 98 -3.45 5.18 3.67
N VAL A 99 -3.90 5.01 2.43
CA VAL A 99 -4.49 3.76 1.97
C VAL A 99 -3.99 3.39 0.58
N ARG A 100 -3.99 2.08 0.28
CA ARG A 100 -3.74 1.56 -1.04
C ARG A 100 -4.86 0.59 -1.44
N LEU A 101 -5.71 1.02 -2.38
CA LEU A 101 -6.92 0.30 -2.78
C LEU A 101 -7.36 0.70 -4.19
N GLY A 102 -8.30 -0.02 -4.79
CA GLY A 102 -8.85 0.35 -6.09
C GLY A 102 -9.65 1.66 -6.08
N ALA A 103 -9.54 2.43 -7.15
CA ALA A 103 -10.03 3.81 -7.24
C ALA A 103 -11.54 3.96 -7.03
N ASN A 104 -12.36 3.00 -7.50
CA ASN A 104 -13.83 3.13 -7.47
C ASN A 104 -14.39 3.31 -6.05
N ALA A 105 -13.88 2.61 -5.03
CA ALA A 105 -14.37 2.78 -3.65
C ALA A 105 -14.10 4.20 -3.11
N MET A 106 -12.97 4.79 -3.48
CA MET A 106 -12.63 6.18 -3.13
C MET A 106 -13.50 7.18 -3.88
N ILE A 107 -13.66 6.99 -5.20
CA ILE A 107 -14.48 7.85 -6.06
C ILE A 107 -15.92 7.83 -5.56
N GLN A 108 -16.50 6.67 -5.33
CA GLN A 108 -17.85 6.54 -4.78
C GLN A 108 -18.01 7.24 -3.42
N SER A 109 -17.01 7.12 -2.53
CA SER A 109 -17.05 7.81 -1.24
C SER A 109 -16.96 9.32 -1.40
N SER A 110 -16.10 9.80 -2.30
CA SER A 110 -15.95 11.24 -2.57
C SER A 110 -17.19 11.84 -3.24
N LEU A 111 -17.87 11.10 -4.13
CA LEU A 111 -19.16 11.50 -4.71
C LEU A 111 -20.28 11.63 -3.65
N ARG A 112 -20.09 10.97 -2.48
CA ARG A 112 -20.97 11.12 -1.31
C ARG A 112 -20.48 12.15 -0.29
N GLY A 113 -19.52 13.00 -0.67
CA GLY A 113 -19.02 14.10 0.15
C GLY A 113 -17.70 13.84 0.90
N ALA A 114 -17.09 12.67 0.76
CA ALA A 114 -15.73 12.46 1.28
C ALA A 114 -14.70 13.21 0.40
N ASN A 115 -13.75 13.88 1.01
CA ASN A 115 -12.71 14.59 0.26
C ASN A 115 -11.40 13.78 0.26
N LEU A 116 -11.35 12.76 -0.61
CA LEU A 116 -10.21 11.85 -0.76
C LEU A 116 -9.39 12.21 -1.99
N LYS A 117 -8.07 12.07 -1.89
CA LYS A 117 -7.12 12.34 -2.99
C LYS A 117 -6.22 11.14 -3.27
N MET A 118 -6.23 10.68 -4.50
CA MET A 118 -5.21 9.78 -5.04
C MET A 118 -3.94 10.59 -5.32
N ILE A 119 -2.84 10.21 -4.68
CA ILE A 119 -1.55 10.93 -4.76
C ILE A 119 -0.49 10.19 -5.56
N ALA A 120 -0.71 8.90 -5.83
CA ALA A 120 0.16 8.08 -6.67
C ALA A 120 -0.60 6.88 -7.22
N ASN A 121 -0.26 6.45 -8.44
CA ASN A 121 -0.72 5.19 -9.02
C ASN A 121 0.34 4.63 -9.96
N THR A 122 0.46 3.31 -10.02
CA THR A 122 1.51 2.63 -10.81
C THR A 122 0.96 1.57 -11.75
N ILE A 123 -0.34 1.29 -11.71
CA ILE A 123 -0.98 0.24 -12.53
C ILE A 123 -2.29 0.79 -13.04
N ASN A 124 -2.38 0.93 -14.37
CA ASN A 124 -3.50 1.60 -15.04
C ASN A 124 -4.40 0.62 -15.82
N THR A 125 -4.61 -0.59 -15.27
CA THR A 125 -5.55 -1.57 -15.82
C THR A 125 -6.12 -2.46 -14.71
N LEU A 126 -7.22 -3.16 -14.98
CA LEU A 126 -7.82 -4.13 -14.06
C LEU A 126 -7.00 -5.43 -14.10
N VAL A 127 -6.14 -5.66 -13.09
CA VAL A 127 -5.37 -6.91 -12.98
C VAL A 127 -6.16 -7.91 -12.14
N PHE A 128 -7.25 -8.41 -12.71
CA PHE A 128 -8.14 -9.41 -12.12
C PHE A 128 -8.48 -10.49 -13.14
N SER A 129 -8.87 -11.67 -12.64
CA SER A 129 -9.50 -12.72 -13.43
C SER A 129 -10.86 -13.07 -12.81
N LEU A 130 -11.85 -13.35 -13.64
CA LEU A 130 -13.03 -14.07 -13.19
C LEU A 130 -12.73 -15.57 -13.24
N MET A 131 -12.50 -16.15 -12.07
CA MET A 131 -12.26 -17.58 -11.92
C MET A 131 -13.55 -18.29 -11.55
N SER A 132 -13.78 -19.47 -12.10
CA SER A 132 -14.96 -20.27 -11.85
C SER A 132 -14.63 -21.71 -11.53
N ARG A 133 -15.59 -22.42 -10.97
CA ARG A 133 -15.55 -23.87 -10.87
C ARG A 133 -15.56 -24.51 -12.27
N PRO A 134 -14.99 -25.73 -12.43
CA PRO A 134 -14.78 -26.33 -13.76
C PRO A 134 -16.05 -26.55 -14.59
N GLU A 135 -17.22 -26.73 -13.95
CA GLU A 135 -18.49 -26.92 -14.62
C GLU A 135 -19.04 -25.67 -15.34
N ILE A 136 -18.50 -24.48 -15.03
CA ILE A 136 -18.85 -23.24 -15.70
C ILE A 136 -17.83 -22.99 -16.80
N GLN A 137 -18.27 -23.09 -18.05
CA GLN A 137 -17.40 -23.04 -19.21
C GLN A 137 -17.41 -21.69 -19.93
N ALA A 138 -18.50 -20.92 -19.79
CA ALA A 138 -18.69 -19.65 -20.46
C ALA A 138 -19.52 -18.67 -19.64
N ALA A 139 -19.51 -17.39 -19.99
CA ALA A 139 -20.26 -16.34 -19.31
C ALA A 139 -21.78 -16.66 -19.21
N LYS A 140 -22.39 -17.29 -20.23
CA LYS A 140 -23.82 -17.69 -20.20
C LYS A 140 -24.16 -18.65 -19.09
N ASP A 141 -23.19 -19.48 -18.67
CA ASP A 141 -23.37 -20.48 -17.60
C ASP A 141 -23.45 -19.85 -16.20
N LEU A 142 -23.14 -18.56 -16.09
CA LEU A 142 -23.28 -17.79 -14.85
C LEU A 142 -24.75 -17.47 -14.51
N LYS A 143 -25.68 -17.64 -15.46
CA LYS A 143 -27.11 -17.39 -15.20
C LYS A 143 -27.65 -18.33 -14.13
N GLY A 144 -28.27 -17.78 -13.10
CA GLY A 144 -28.72 -18.48 -11.91
C GLY A 144 -27.62 -18.85 -10.90
N LYS A 145 -26.38 -18.43 -11.14
CA LYS A 145 -25.22 -18.74 -10.29
C LYS A 145 -24.92 -17.65 -9.29
N LYS A 146 -24.08 -18.00 -8.28
CA LYS A 146 -23.56 -17.10 -7.27
C LYS A 146 -22.13 -16.70 -7.64
N VAL A 147 -21.86 -15.41 -7.76
CA VAL A 147 -20.52 -14.89 -8.03
C VAL A 147 -20.00 -14.10 -6.84
N GLY A 148 -18.80 -14.44 -6.39
CA GLY A 148 -18.16 -13.82 -5.25
C GLY A 148 -17.36 -12.57 -5.64
N VAL A 149 -17.40 -11.57 -4.76
CA VAL A 149 -16.52 -10.39 -4.76
C VAL A 149 -15.93 -10.18 -3.37
N THR A 150 -14.82 -9.47 -3.25
CA THR A 150 -14.23 -9.22 -1.91
C THR A 150 -15.17 -8.38 -1.05
N ARG A 151 -15.60 -7.24 -1.56
CA ARG A 151 -16.58 -6.35 -0.92
C ARG A 151 -17.44 -5.67 -1.98
N LEU A 152 -18.70 -5.41 -1.66
CA LEU A 152 -19.57 -4.58 -2.49
C LEU A 152 -19.01 -3.15 -2.54
N GLY A 153 -19.06 -2.50 -3.70
CA GLY A 153 -18.46 -1.20 -3.95
C GLY A 153 -16.92 -1.20 -4.04
N GLY A 154 -16.27 -2.37 -3.96
CA GLY A 154 -14.84 -2.52 -4.17
C GLY A 154 -14.47 -2.79 -5.64
N SER A 155 -13.17 -2.84 -5.96
CA SER A 155 -12.69 -3.02 -7.36
C SER A 155 -13.06 -4.37 -7.98
N THR A 156 -13.21 -5.44 -7.18
CA THR A 156 -13.70 -6.73 -7.69
C THR A 156 -15.17 -6.68 -8.05
N ASP A 157 -15.96 -5.94 -7.31
CA ASP A 157 -17.37 -5.70 -7.58
C ASP A 157 -17.54 -4.84 -8.86
N PHE A 158 -16.73 -3.79 -8.98
CA PHE A 158 -16.66 -2.96 -10.17
C PHE A 158 -16.29 -3.77 -11.42
N ALA A 159 -15.25 -4.61 -11.35
CA ALA A 159 -14.85 -5.46 -12.46
C ALA A 159 -15.96 -6.45 -12.86
N LEU A 160 -16.63 -7.05 -11.88
CA LEU A 160 -17.77 -7.95 -12.14
C LEU A 160 -18.90 -7.22 -12.85
N GLU A 161 -19.26 -6.02 -12.41
CA GLU A 161 -20.34 -5.22 -13.04
C GLU A 161 -20.04 -4.95 -14.51
N LEU A 162 -18.78 -4.59 -14.85
CA LEU A 162 -18.35 -4.41 -16.24
C LEU A 162 -18.50 -5.69 -17.06
N ALA A 163 -18.12 -6.84 -16.48
CA ALA A 163 -18.26 -8.13 -17.17
C ALA A 163 -19.73 -8.52 -17.38
N LEU A 164 -20.55 -8.39 -16.36
CA LEU A 164 -21.99 -8.69 -16.45
C LEU A 164 -22.67 -7.84 -17.52
N LYS A 165 -22.36 -6.51 -17.54
CA LYS A 165 -22.87 -5.58 -18.56
C LYS A 165 -22.45 -6.01 -19.97
N LYS A 166 -21.17 -6.37 -20.16
CA LYS A 166 -20.64 -6.84 -21.45
C LYS A 166 -21.35 -8.10 -21.95
N TRP A 167 -21.76 -8.97 -21.02
CA TRP A 167 -22.43 -10.25 -21.36
C TRP A 167 -23.96 -10.16 -21.36
N GLY A 168 -24.55 -9.00 -21.11
CA GLY A 168 -25.99 -8.81 -21.04
C GLY A 168 -26.64 -9.50 -19.84
N LEU A 169 -25.85 -9.82 -18.80
CA LEU A 169 -26.35 -10.42 -17.55
C LEU A 169 -26.64 -9.33 -16.52
N ARG A 170 -27.71 -9.51 -15.76
CA ARG A 170 -28.14 -8.54 -14.75
C ARG A 170 -27.82 -9.05 -13.35
N ARG A 171 -27.21 -8.21 -12.57
CA ARG A 171 -27.03 -8.46 -11.14
C ARG A 171 -28.38 -8.59 -10.44
N GLY A 172 -28.52 -9.58 -9.60
CA GLY A 172 -29.75 -9.96 -8.91
C GLY A 172 -30.61 -10.92 -9.73
N PRO A 173 -31.29 -10.46 -10.79
CA PRO A 173 -32.16 -11.35 -11.58
C PRO A 173 -31.44 -12.52 -12.28
N ASP A 174 -30.24 -12.28 -12.82
CA ASP A 174 -29.51 -13.31 -13.55
C ASP A 174 -28.33 -13.90 -12.76
N VAL A 175 -27.66 -13.08 -11.92
CA VAL A 175 -26.46 -13.49 -11.15
C VAL A 175 -26.55 -12.95 -9.73
N ALA A 176 -26.54 -13.84 -8.74
CA ALA A 176 -26.44 -13.44 -7.34
C ALA A 176 -24.98 -13.05 -6.99
N VAL A 177 -24.76 -11.85 -6.42
CA VAL A 177 -23.44 -11.37 -6.05
C VAL A 177 -23.27 -11.38 -4.54
N LEU A 178 -22.25 -12.10 -4.06
CA LEU A 178 -21.95 -12.26 -2.64
C LEU A 178 -20.59 -11.65 -2.29
N GLN A 179 -20.53 -10.91 -1.19
CA GLN A 179 -19.24 -10.48 -0.63
C GLN A 179 -18.68 -11.57 0.30
N THR A 180 -17.37 -11.88 0.15
CA THR A 180 -16.72 -12.98 0.86
C THR A 180 -15.60 -12.54 1.79
N GLY A 181 -15.16 -11.30 1.72
CA GLY A 181 -14.04 -10.78 2.51
C GLY A 181 -12.82 -10.45 1.65
N GLY A 182 -11.68 -11.05 1.97
CA GLY A 182 -10.43 -10.86 1.21
C GLY A 182 -10.26 -11.88 0.08
N MET A 183 -9.17 -11.76 -0.67
CA MET A 183 -8.84 -12.69 -1.77
C MET A 183 -8.72 -14.16 -1.32
N PRO A 184 -8.05 -14.49 -0.18
CA PRO A 184 -7.99 -15.88 0.28
C PRO A 184 -9.36 -16.46 0.63
N GLN A 185 -10.24 -15.67 1.27
CA GLN A 185 -11.59 -16.07 1.62
C GLN A 185 -12.43 -16.31 0.36
N LEU A 186 -12.28 -15.47 -0.66
CA LEU A 186 -12.98 -15.63 -1.93
C LEU A 186 -12.53 -16.90 -2.66
N LEU A 187 -11.23 -17.19 -2.71
CA LEU A 187 -10.73 -18.46 -3.26
C LEU A 187 -11.32 -19.67 -2.52
N GLY A 188 -11.31 -19.63 -1.19
CA GLY A 188 -11.92 -20.67 -0.36
C GLY A 188 -13.42 -20.84 -0.63
N ALA A 189 -14.16 -19.74 -0.83
CA ALA A 189 -15.57 -19.75 -1.16
C ALA A 189 -15.86 -20.38 -2.54
N ILE A 190 -15.02 -20.13 -3.55
CA ILE A 190 -15.15 -20.77 -4.87
C ILE A 190 -14.83 -22.27 -4.77
N SER A 191 -13.67 -22.60 -4.17
CA SER A 191 -13.23 -24.00 -4.04
C SER A 191 -14.20 -24.84 -3.18
N GLY A 192 -14.80 -24.25 -2.14
CA GLY A 192 -15.79 -24.89 -1.28
C GLY A 192 -17.21 -24.87 -1.83
N GLY A 193 -17.48 -24.29 -3.01
CA GLY A 193 -18.81 -24.26 -3.63
C GLY A 193 -19.83 -23.32 -2.97
N VAL A 194 -19.39 -22.40 -2.10
CA VAL A 194 -20.24 -21.34 -1.53
C VAL A 194 -20.66 -20.34 -2.62
N VAL A 195 -19.73 -20.06 -3.52
CA VAL A 195 -19.96 -19.33 -4.78
C VAL A 195 -19.46 -20.16 -5.95
N ASP A 196 -20.04 -19.96 -7.12
CA ASP A 196 -19.72 -20.70 -8.33
C ASP A 196 -18.55 -20.11 -9.11
N ALA A 197 -18.35 -18.80 -8.98
CA ALA A 197 -17.24 -18.05 -9.57
C ALA A 197 -16.87 -16.84 -8.70
N GLY A 198 -15.75 -16.17 -9.01
CA GLY A 198 -15.36 -14.96 -8.28
C GLY A 198 -14.26 -14.18 -8.97
N VAL A 199 -14.23 -12.87 -8.72
CA VAL A 199 -13.21 -11.95 -9.27
C VAL A 199 -12.04 -11.88 -8.33
N ILE A 200 -10.91 -12.44 -8.73
CA ILE A 200 -9.69 -12.52 -7.93
C ILE A 200 -8.46 -12.04 -8.71
N SER A 201 -7.43 -11.59 -7.99
CA SER A 201 -6.17 -11.09 -8.56
C SER A 201 -5.01 -12.07 -8.33
N PRO A 202 -3.90 -11.95 -9.09
CA PRO A 202 -2.67 -12.67 -8.78
C PRO A 202 -2.10 -12.29 -7.39
N PRO A 203 -1.61 -13.26 -6.61
CA PRO A 203 -1.36 -14.67 -6.96
C PRO A 203 -2.58 -15.60 -6.79
N THR A 204 -3.71 -15.11 -6.27
CA THR A 204 -4.83 -15.95 -5.85
C THR A 204 -5.49 -16.68 -7.03
N ASN A 205 -5.62 -16.03 -8.22
CA ASN A 205 -6.09 -16.68 -9.44
C ASN A 205 -5.11 -17.77 -9.93
N LEU A 206 -3.78 -17.51 -9.85
CA LEU A 206 -2.76 -18.50 -10.21
C LEU A 206 -2.82 -19.75 -9.31
N THR A 207 -3.02 -19.52 -8.00
CA THR A 207 -3.27 -20.61 -7.06
C THR A 207 -4.58 -21.33 -7.39
N GLY A 208 -5.65 -20.60 -7.70
CA GLY A 208 -6.95 -21.15 -8.09
C GLY A 208 -6.85 -22.03 -9.35
N ALA A 209 -6.06 -21.60 -10.35
CA ALA A 209 -5.82 -22.39 -11.55
C ALA A 209 -5.12 -23.73 -11.25
N LYS A 210 -4.13 -23.73 -10.34
CA LYS A 210 -3.47 -24.99 -9.86
C LYS A 210 -4.43 -25.88 -9.06
N LEU A 211 -5.48 -25.31 -8.48
CA LEU A 211 -6.56 -26.06 -7.81
C LEU A 211 -7.67 -26.52 -8.77
N GLY A 212 -7.52 -26.31 -10.07
CA GLY A 212 -8.46 -26.74 -11.10
C GLY A 212 -9.58 -25.73 -11.39
N LEU A 213 -9.53 -24.51 -10.85
CA LEU A 213 -10.47 -23.47 -11.26
C LEU A 213 -10.16 -23.00 -12.68
N LYS A 214 -11.20 -22.61 -13.40
CA LYS A 214 -11.13 -22.12 -14.77
C LYS A 214 -11.16 -20.59 -14.80
N GLU A 215 -10.27 -19.99 -15.57
CA GLU A 215 -10.35 -18.57 -15.90
C GLU A 215 -11.36 -18.35 -17.03
N LEU A 216 -12.44 -17.62 -16.74
CA LEU A 216 -13.47 -17.25 -17.74
C LEU A 216 -13.12 -15.97 -18.48
N VAL A 217 -12.44 -15.05 -17.83
CA VAL A 217 -11.96 -13.80 -18.40
C VAL A 217 -10.75 -13.27 -17.63
N ASP A 218 -9.72 -12.80 -18.36
CA ASP A 218 -8.70 -11.88 -17.84
C ASP A 218 -9.17 -10.44 -18.10
N PHE A 219 -9.39 -9.68 -17.03
CA PHE A 219 -9.83 -8.27 -17.15
C PHE A 219 -8.71 -7.36 -17.69
N GLY A 220 -7.45 -7.76 -17.58
CA GLY A 220 -6.32 -7.04 -18.16
C GLY A 220 -6.38 -6.97 -19.70
N ASP A 221 -7.03 -7.96 -20.33
CA ASP A 221 -7.16 -8.03 -21.78
C ASP A 221 -8.40 -7.28 -22.33
N ILE A 222 -9.27 -6.78 -21.42
CA ILE A 222 -10.48 -6.02 -21.83
C ILE A 222 -10.14 -4.61 -22.34
N GLY A 223 -8.94 -4.09 -22.00
CA GLY A 223 -8.47 -2.77 -22.44
C GLY A 223 -9.03 -1.59 -21.67
N ILE A 224 -9.61 -1.84 -20.47
CA ILE A 224 -10.13 -0.77 -19.62
C ILE A 224 -8.99 -0.11 -18.85
N VAL A 225 -8.88 1.21 -19.01
CA VAL A 225 -7.95 2.02 -18.22
C VAL A 225 -8.56 2.25 -16.83
N TYR A 226 -7.84 1.84 -15.79
CA TYR A 226 -8.34 1.85 -14.41
C TYR A 226 -7.21 2.06 -13.40
N PRO A 227 -7.32 3.01 -12.45
CA PRO A 227 -6.33 3.14 -11.39
C PRO A 227 -6.47 1.97 -10.41
N ASN A 228 -5.66 0.92 -10.61
CA ASN A 228 -5.86 -0.38 -9.97
C ASN A 228 -5.66 -0.33 -8.45
N SER A 229 -4.61 0.32 -8.00
CA SER A 229 -4.27 0.39 -6.58
C SER A 229 -3.57 1.70 -6.24
N PRO A 230 -4.23 2.85 -6.42
CA PRO A 230 -3.64 4.13 -6.05
C PRO A 230 -3.31 4.21 -4.57
N LEU A 231 -2.22 4.92 -4.26
CA LEU A 231 -1.94 5.41 -2.92
C LEU A 231 -2.75 6.69 -2.70
N ALA A 232 -3.41 6.79 -1.57
CA ALA A 232 -4.34 7.88 -1.33
C ALA A 232 -4.42 8.28 0.15
N THR A 233 -4.94 9.48 0.38
CA THR A 233 -5.21 10.03 1.70
C THR A 233 -6.38 11.03 1.63
N THR A 234 -6.71 11.69 2.74
CA THR A 234 -7.70 12.78 2.76
C THR A 234 -7.06 14.10 2.34
N GLN A 235 -7.85 14.99 1.72
CA GLN A 235 -7.42 16.35 1.41
C GLN A 235 -6.94 17.08 2.68
N LEU A 236 -7.66 16.94 3.78
CA LEU A 236 -7.32 17.55 5.07
C LEU A 236 -5.94 17.10 5.58
N PHE A 237 -5.59 15.82 5.40
CA PHE A 237 -4.27 15.32 5.78
C PHE A 237 -3.17 15.95 4.92
N LEU A 238 -3.38 16.07 3.61
CA LEU A 238 -2.42 16.69 2.70
C LEU A 238 -2.17 18.16 3.05
N GLU A 239 -3.22 18.91 3.36
CA GLU A 239 -3.10 20.32 3.74
C GLU A 239 -2.28 20.52 5.00
N LYS A 240 -2.47 19.66 6.00
CA LYS A 240 -1.78 19.76 7.30
C LYS A 240 -0.42 19.10 7.33
N ASN A 241 -0.18 18.08 6.50
CA ASN A 241 0.99 17.18 6.61
C ASN A 241 1.65 16.94 5.25
N ARG A 242 1.67 17.96 4.36
CA ARG A 242 2.24 17.84 3.00
C ARG A 242 3.68 17.30 3.00
N GLY A 243 4.52 17.76 3.95
CA GLY A 243 5.91 17.30 4.07
C GLY A 243 6.02 15.81 4.39
N THR A 244 5.15 15.29 5.23
CA THR A 244 5.04 13.85 5.54
C THR A 244 4.61 13.06 4.31
N ALA A 245 3.61 13.54 3.58
CA ALA A 245 3.15 12.90 2.34
C ALA A 245 4.26 12.87 1.26
N LEU A 246 5.04 13.93 1.14
CA LEU A 246 6.16 14.01 0.20
C LEU A 246 7.27 13.02 0.55
N ARG A 247 7.68 12.94 1.83
CA ARG A 247 8.66 11.97 2.31
C ARG A 247 8.19 10.52 2.10
N LEU A 248 6.92 10.26 2.38
CA LEU A 248 6.31 8.95 2.17
C LEU A 248 6.32 8.57 0.68
N LEU A 249 5.93 9.50 -0.19
CA LEU A 249 5.90 9.27 -1.63
C LEU A 249 7.30 9.08 -2.22
N ARG A 250 8.34 9.77 -1.69
CA ARG A 250 9.74 9.55 -2.05
C ARG A 250 10.15 8.11 -1.75
N ALA A 251 9.94 7.63 -0.52
CA ALA A 251 10.24 6.26 -0.13
C ALA A 251 9.46 5.22 -0.96
N TYR A 252 8.19 5.51 -1.24
CA TYR A 252 7.36 4.67 -2.09
C TYR A 252 7.89 4.59 -3.54
N SER A 253 8.35 5.72 -4.10
CA SER A 253 8.96 5.78 -5.44
C SER A 253 10.29 5.00 -5.51
N GLU A 254 11.10 5.06 -4.45
CA GLU A 254 12.29 4.20 -4.32
C GLU A 254 11.89 2.72 -4.25
N GLY A 255 10.77 2.39 -3.60
CA GLY A 255 10.18 1.04 -3.57
C GLY A 255 9.77 0.56 -4.96
N ILE A 256 9.15 1.41 -5.78
CA ILE A 256 8.84 1.12 -7.19
C ILE A 256 10.11 0.79 -7.97
N HIS A 257 11.13 1.64 -7.85
CA HIS A 257 12.41 1.43 -8.51
C HIS A 257 13.03 0.08 -8.11
N ARG A 258 13.04 -0.25 -6.81
CA ARG A 258 13.57 -1.53 -6.32
C ARG A 258 12.82 -2.73 -6.90
N VAL A 259 11.49 -2.67 -6.98
CA VAL A 259 10.71 -3.75 -7.65
C VAL A 259 11.17 -3.95 -9.09
N LYS A 260 11.49 -2.88 -9.82
CA LYS A 260 11.88 -2.96 -11.23
C LYS A 260 13.30 -3.52 -11.44
N ILE A 261 14.24 -3.24 -10.56
CA ILE A 261 15.65 -3.60 -10.75
C ILE A 261 16.12 -4.80 -9.94
N ASP A 262 15.42 -5.16 -8.85
CA ASP A 262 15.79 -6.25 -7.96
C ASP A 262 14.70 -7.35 -7.97
N ARG A 263 14.80 -8.24 -8.97
CA ARG A 263 13.87 -9.37 -9.13
C ARG A 263 13.89 -10.30 -7.94
N GLU A 264 15.09 -10.70 -7.47
CA GLU A 264 15.22 -11.70 -6.41
C GLU A 264 14.74 -11.17 -5.06
N GLY A 265 15.14 -9.95 -4.70
CA GLY A 265 14.65 -9.27 -3.50
C GLY A 265 13.16 -9.08 -3.52
N THR A 266 12.60 -8.67 -4.67
CA THR A 266 11.15 -8.52 -4.84
C THR A 266 10.41 -9.85 -4.69
N ILE A 267 10.90 -10.94 -5.26
CA ILE A 267 10.29 -12.28 -5.11
C ILE A 267 10.28 -12.72 -3.64
N LYS A 268 11.35 -12.50 -2.88
CA LYS A 268 11.39 -12.78 -1.44
C LYS A 268 10.33 -12.01 -0.67
N VAL A 269 10.15 -10.72 -0.99
CA VAL A 269 9.11 -9.87 -0.38
C VAL A 269 7.71 -10.36 -0.78
N LEU A 270 7.49 -10.68 -2.05
CA LEU A 270 6.23 -11.25 -2.53
C LEU A 270 5.89 -12.55 -1.77
N ALA A 271 6.83 -13.49 -1.65
CA ALA A 271 6.64 -14.73 -0.89
C ALA A 271 6.27 -14.47 0.57
N LYS A 272 6.97 -13.52 1.21
CA LYS A 272 6.71 -13.13 2.60
C LYS A 272 5.28 -12.64 2.83
N TYR A 273 4.80 -11.72 1.99
CA TYR A 273 3.50 -11.06 2.21
C TYR A 273 2.33 -11.85 1.64
N THR A 274 2.51 -12.56 0.53
CA THR A 274 1.45 -13.39 -0.07
C THR A 274 1.34 -14.77 0.55
N LYS A 275 2.37 -15.22 1.30
CA LYS A 275 2.50 -16.58 1.85
C LYS A 275 2.58 -17.68 0.77
N VAL A 276 2.77 -17.31 -0.49
CA VAL A 276 3.03 -18.25 -1.58
C VAL A 276 4.49 -18.70 -1.54
N GLN A 277 4.71 -20.00 -1.70
CA GLN A 277 6.05 -20.61 -1.75
C GLN A 277 6.37 -21.23 -3.12
N ASP A 278 5.36 -21.40 -3.97
CA ASP A 278 5.50 -21.96 -5.32
C ASP A 278 6.32 -21.01 -6.20
N PRO A 279 7.51 -21.46 -6.69
CA PRO A 279 8.43 -20.59 -7.42
C PRO A 279 7.87 -20.16 -8.79
N GLU A 280 7.02 -20.97 -9.42
CA GLU A 280 6.39 -20.62 -10.72
C GLU A 280 5.36 -19.51 -10.51
N ILE A 281 4.52 -19.63 -9.47
CA ILE A 281 3.55 -18.58 -9.13
C ILE A 281 4.29 -17.29 -8.77
N LEU A 282 5.37 -17.36 -7.99
CA LEU A 282 6.15 -16.17 -7.61
C LEU A 282 6.85 -15.53 -8.82
N ALA A 283 7.40 -16.31 -9.72
CA ALA A 283 8.01 -15.81 -10.95
C ALA A 283 6.99 -15.12 -11.84
N GLU A 284 5.80 -15.72 -12.01
CA GLU A 284 4.71 -15.14 -12.78
C GLU A 284 4.15 -13.88 -12.11
N LEU A 285 4.02 -13.88 -10.79
CA LEU A 285 3.59 -12.72 -10.02
C LEU A 285 4.53 -11.52 -10.23
N TYR A 286 5.86 -11.79 -10.23
CA TYR A 286 6.84 -10.76 -10.54
C TYR A 286 6.73 -10.30 -12.00
N ARG A 287 6.54 -11.21 -12.96
CA ARG A 287 6.36 -10.87 -14.37
C ARG A 287 5.16 -9.93 -14.57
N ILE A 288 4.03 -10.24 -13.93
CA ILE A 288 2.80 -9.44 -14.03
C ILE A 288 3.01 -8.05 -13.43
N TYR A 289 3.46 -7.99 -12.18
CA TYR A 289 3.47 -6.74 -11.42
C TYR A 289 4.80 -5.98 -11.44
N GLY A 290 5.92 -6.64 -11.63
CA GLY A 290 7.22 -5.99 -11.72
C GLY A 290 7.59 -5.53 -13.13
N VAL A 291 7.18 -6.34 -14.14
CA VAL A 291 7.58 -6.12 -15.54
C VAL A 291 6.43 -5.57 -16.40
N LYS A 292 5.28 -6.29 -16.46
CA LYS A 292 4.21 -5.99 -17.43
C LYS A 292 3.45 -4.70 -17.09
N TYR A 293 3.04 -4.49 -15.84
CA TYR A 293 2.09 -3.44 -15.51
C TYR A 293 2.63 -2.30 -14.64
N LEU A 294 3.76 -2.48 -13.93
CA LEU A 294 4.30 -1.46 -13.04
C LEU A 294 4.91 -0.30 -13.82
N GLU A 295 4.33 0.87 -13.71
CA GLU A 295 4.90 2.12 -14.24
C GLU A 295 5.98 2.67 -13.29
N ALA A 296 7.03 3.29 -13.88
CA ALA A 296 8.19 3.80 -13.14
C ALA A 296 7.86 5.07 -12.34
N ILE A 297 7.08 5.96 -12.95
CA ILE A 297 6.65 7.22 -12.33
C ILE A 297 5.21 7.07 -11.88
N PRO A 298 4.92 7.23 -10.58
CA PRO A 298 3.60 6.90 -10.02
C PRO A 298 2.57 8.02 -10.21
N LYS A 299 2.47 8.59 -11.40
CA LYS A 299 1.51 9.66 -11.70
C LYS A 299 0.11 9.09 -11.90
N VAL A 300 -0.88 9.66 -11.24
CA VAL A 300 -2.28 9.26 -11.43
C VAL A 300 -2.78 9.79 -12.78
N ARG A 301 -3.22 8.89 -13.65
CA ARG A 301 -3.79 9.24 -14.95
C ARG A 301 -5.22 9.73 -14.79
N LEU A 302 -5.52 10.95 -15.26
CA LEU A 302 -6.87 11.52 -15.18
C LEU A 302 -7.86 10.77 -16.06
N ASP A 303 -7.45 10.34 -17.27
CA ASP A 303 -8.28 9.55 -18.17
C ASP A 303 -8.73 8.21 -17.57
N ALA A 304 -7.88 7.60 -16.72
CA ALA A 304 -8.24 6.40 -15.98
C ALA A 304 -9.31 6.67 -14.90
N VAL A 305 -9.27 7.83 -14.27
CA VAL A 305 -10.30 8.25 -13.30
C VAL A 305 -11.60 8.60 -14.02
N ASP A 306 -11.52 9.30 -15.17
CA ASP A 306 -12.68 9.59 -16.01
C ASP A 306 -13.40 8.33 -16.49
N GLU A 307 -12.68 7.24 -16.78
CA GLU A 307 -13.28 5.96 -17.13
C GLU A 307 -14.13 5.38 -16.00
N VAL A 308 -13.64 5.46 -14.75
CA VAL A 308 -14.41 5.05 -13.58
C VAL A 308 -15.64 5.94 -13.40
N LEU A 309 -15.48 7.25 -13.54
CA LEU A 309 -16.63 8.21 -13.43
C LEU A 309 -17.70 7.93 -14.48
N ARG A 310 -17.32 7.64 -15.73
CA ARG A 310 -18.27 7.26 -16.79
C ARG A 310 -19.04 5.99 -16.49
N SER A 311 -18.45 5.06 -15.78
CA SER A 311 -19.12 3.80 -15.40
C SER A 311 -20.10 3.98 -14.23
N GLU A 312 -19.88 4.95 -13.34
CA GLU A 312 -20.71 5.27 -12.16
C GLU A 312 -21.94 6.16 -12.50
N VAL A 313 -22.26 6.34 -13.73
CA VAL A 313 -23.22 7.12 -14.54
C VAL A 313 -24.28 8.00 -13.85
N LYS A 314 -24.79 7.73 -12.66
CA LYS A 314 -25.90 8.51 -12.09
C LYS A 314 -25.51 9.60 -11.07
N SER A 315 -24.37 9.46 -10.40
CA SER A 315 -23.93 10.39 -9.36
C SER A 315 -22.77 11.29 -9.78
N ALA A 316 -22.16 11.04 -10.96
CA ALA A 316 -20.91 11.65 -11.39
C ALA A 316 -21.06 12.79 -12.44
N ALA A 317 -22.27 13.18 -12.83
CA ALA A 317 -22.52 14.07 -13.98
C ALA A 317 -21.81 15.45 -13.93
N ALA A 318 -21.40 15.92 -12.74
CA ALA A 318 -20.69 17.18 -12.55
C ALA A 318 -19.24 17.01 -12.04
N ALA A 319 -18.81 15.77 -11.69
CA ALA A 319 -17.51 15.52 -11.11
C ALA A 319 -16.42 15.42 -12.20
N LYS A 320 -15.24 15.98 -11.92
CA LYS A 320 -14.07 15.93 -12.80
C LYS A 320 -13.00 15.02 -12.18
N ALA A 321 -12.22 14.32 -13.00
CA ALA A 321 -11.12 13.48 -12.51
C ALA A 321 -10.17 14.24 -11.58
N SER A 322 -9.92 15.53 -11.84
CA SER A 322 -9.08 16.40 -11.00
C SER A 322 -9.60 16.56 -9.57
N ASP A 323 -10.89 16.32 -9.32
CA ASP A 323 -11.45 16.44 -7.97
C ASP A 323 -10.98 15.32 -7.05
N PHE A 324 -10.52 14.21 -7.61
CA PHE A 324 -10.09 12.99 -6.91
C PHE A 324 -8.57 12.79 -6.89
N VAL A 325 -7.80 13.64 -7.57
CA VAL A 325 -6.36 13.45 -7.81
C VAL A 325 -5.56 14.65 -7.31
N ASP A 326 -4.43 14.37 -6.68
CA ASP A 326 -3.38 15.37 -6.41
C ASP A 326 -2.02 14.83 -6.89
N ASN A 327 -1.63 15.20 -8.10
CA ASN A 327 -0.32 14.86 -8.67
C ASN A 327 0.80 15.84 -8.28
N SER A 328 0.51 16.87 -7.47
CA SER A 328 1.49 17.92 -7.14
C SER A 328 2.72 17.37 -6.43
N LEU A 329 2.55 16.34 -5.59
CA LEU A 329 3.66 15.68 -4.90
C LEU A 329 4.59 14.91 -5.87
N VAL A 330 4.02 14.19 -6.84
CA VAL A 330 4.81 13.50 -7.88
C VAL A 330 5.55 14.50 -8.72
N THR A 331 4.88 15.58 -9.14
CA THR A 331 5.49 16.66 -9.93
C THR A 331 6.63 17.34 -9.17
N GLU A 332 6.49 17.58 -7.87
CA GLU A 332 7.56 18.13 -7.04
C GLU A 332 8.77 17.19 -6.98
N LEU A 333 8.56 15.87 -6.83
CA LEU A 333 9.64 14.88 -6.86
C LEU A 333 10.33 14.79 -8.24
N GLU A 334 9.58 14.96 -9.34
CA GLU A 334 10.14 15.08 -10.69
C GLU A 334 11.05 16.33 -10.80
N GLN A 335 10.58 17.48 -10.36
CA GLN A 335 11.35 18.74 -10.37
C GLN A 335 12.61 18.66 -9.49
N GLN A 336 12.57 17.89 -8.40
CA GLN A 336 13.73 17.61 -7.55
C GLN A 336 14.71 16.60 -8.18
N GLY A 337 14.45 16.08 -9.37
CA GLY A 337 15.33 15.15 -10.08
C GLY A 337 15.31 13.71 -9.53
N LEU A 338 14.31 13.34 -8.71
CA LEU A 338 14.25 12.01 -8.10
C LEU A 338 14.23 10.90 -9.16
N PHE A 339 13.33 10.98 -10.11
CA PHE A 339 13.17 9.90 -11.10
C PHE A 339 14.34 9.81 -12.07
N GLN A 340 14.95 10.95 -12.44
CA GLN A 340 16.19 10.98 -13.21
C GLN A 340 17.33 10.27 -12.47
N THR A 341 17.41 10.44 -11.14
CA THR A 341 18.43 9.78 -10.31
C THR A 341 18.16 8.28 -10.17
N LEU A 342 16.92 7.87 -10.03
CA LEU A 342 16.54 6.46 -9.83
C LEU A 342 16.73 5.63 -11.11
N TYR A 343 16.47 6.20 -12.30
CA TYR A 343 16.42 5.47 -13.57
C TYR A 343 17.55 5.83 -14.55
N ARG A 344 18.65 6.37 -14.04
CA ARG A 344 19.91 6.56 -14.78
C ARG A 344 20.60 5.26 -15.15
#